data_4c49968d80644b28d97ef388acf551c0
#
_entry.id   4c49968d80644b28d97ef388acf551c0
#
_cell.length_a   1.000
_cell.length_b   1.000
_cell.length_c   1.000
_cell.angle_alpha   90.00
_cell.angle_beta   90.00
_cell.angle_gamma   90.00
#
_symmetry.space_group_name_H-M   'P 1'
#
loop_
_entity.id
_entity.type
_entity.pdbx_description
1 polymer ?
#
loop_
_entity_poly.entity_id
_entity_poly.type
_entity_poly.pdbx_seq_one_letter_code
_entity_poly.pdbx_strand_id
1 'polypeptide(L)'
;MTIPFTLKTFCLAMLGVAAISLQSAMAATPDDLGKSLTPLGAERAGNADGTIPAWDGGYTTVDPSYKAGGKRNDPFAADKPLFSITAQNMDQYADKLSEGTKAVFKRYPDTYRIDIYPTRRTAAAPQWVYDNTLKNAREAKLVDTVTGPRPEGAYGGIPFPIPKNGAEVMWNHVLNWRGTSISIDTRHYLVTAEGSQVMTTDGRGLQEMPYYYPEGNAANYDGTYWLFRLVTMGPALRAGEQILGRLNLDAEKDVNYTYLVGQRRVRKLPNACCDTPLPASAGVMTFDETNLYQGRMDRFNWKLVGKQEMYIPYNTNKLQVAAKPEDVLGKHHLNPDYVRWELHRVWVVEAELAPGKRHQLPKSRYYLDEDTWQTVLAERWDANSQLVKVLWSMPSVMPDVPAVAQVSSGFYDMISGAWFIQSLYAGKESQYGIVDRYNASEFLPAAMAGSGVR
;
A
#
# COMPACT_ATOMS: atom_id res chain seq x y z
N MET A 1 17.22 -71.11 59.61
CA MET A 1 17.41 -70.74 58.18
C MET A 1 16.44 -69.64 57.87
N THR A 2 16.86 -68.41 58.02
CA THR A 2 16.05 -67.19 58.07
C THR A 2 16.24 -66.40 56.76
N ILE A 3 15.15 -66.08 56.06
CA ILE A 3 15.13 -65.32 54.87
C ILE A 3 14.65 -63.89 55.27
N PRO A 4 15.33 -62.80 54.91
CA PRO A 4 14.86 -61.42 55.21
C PRO A 4 13.92 -60.88 54.13
N PHE A 5 12.84 -60.24 54.56
CA PHE A 5 11.89 -59.46 53.80
C PHE A 5 12.50 -58.14 53.47
N THR A 6 12.51 -57.76 52.19
CA THR A 6 12.85 -56.44 51.73
C THR A 6 11.58 -55.63 51.42
N LEU A 7 11.46 -54.48 52.09
CA LEU A 7 10.39 -53.50 51.95
C LEU A 7 10.59 -52.72 50.64
N LYS A 8 9.64 -52.75 49.68
CA LYS A 8 9.63 -51.92 48.47
C LYS A 8 8.86 -50.63 48.76
N THR A 9 9.57 -49.51 48.71
CA THR A 9 9.02 -48.19 48.81
C THR A 9 8.30 -47.85 47.47
N PHE A 10 7.00 -47.56 47.52
CA PHE A 10 6.20 -47.04 46.39
C PHE A 10 6.37 -45.54 46.31
N CYS A 11 7.05 -45.05 45.25
CA CYS A 11 7.01 -43.65 44.88
C CYS A 11 5.74 -43.38 44.10
N LEU A 12 4.83 -42.60 44.65
CA LEU A 12 3.66 -42.02 43.95
C LEU A 12 4.14 -40.85 43.09
N ALA A 13 4.20 -41.03 41.78
CA ALA A 13 4.40 -39.94 40.83
C ALA A 13 3.06 -39.21 40.62
N MET A 14 2.93 -38.01 41.15
CA MET A 14 1.82 -37.08 40.78
C MET A 14 2.06 -36.57 39.34
N LEU A 15 1.29 -37.09 38.40
CA LEU A 15 1.12 -36.50 37.08
C LEU A 15 0.27 -35.22 37.23
N GLY A 16 0.91 -34.08 37.23
CA GLY A 16 0.23 -32.80 37.05
C GLY A 16 -0.28 -32.70 35.60
N VAL A 17 -1.58 -32.88 35.42
CA VAL A 17 -2.27 -32.54 34.15
C VAL A 17 -2.31 -31.04 34.04
N ALA A 18 -1.39 -30.46 33.25
CA ALA A 18 -1.51 -29.07 32.80
C ALA A 18 -2.71 -28.99 31.85
N ALA A 19 -3.82 -28.46 32.33
CA ALA A 19 -4.96 -28.11 31.48
C ALA A 19 -4.53 -26.98 30.57
N ILE A 20 -4.12 -27.31 29.35
CA ILE A 20 -4.00 -26.34 28.25
C ILE A 20 -5.43 -25.96 27.93
N SER A 21 -5.86 -24.80 28.45
CA SER A 21 -7.09 -24.15 28.02
C SER A 21 -6.91 -23.72 26.57
N LEU A 22 -7.37 -24.54 25.61
CA LEU A 22 -7.66 -24.10 24.26
C LEU A 22 -8.80 -23.08 24.39
N GLN A 23 -8.46 -21.82 24.56
CA GLN A 23 -9.39 -20.75 24.25
C GLN A 23 -9.60 -20.80 22.74
N SER A 24 -10.74 -21.35 22.31
CA SER A 24 -11.23 -21.18 20.96
C SER A 24 -11.30 -19.68 20.71
N ALA A 25 -10.38 -19.15 19.88
CA ALA A 25 -10.44 -17.78 19.46
C ALA A 25 -11.79 -17.61 18.75
N MET A 26 -12.74 -16.95 19.40
CA MET A 26 -14.02 -16.61 18.76
C MET A 26 -13.70 -15.76 17.54
N ALA A 27 -14.32 -16.08 16.40
CA ALA A 27 -14.18 -15.30 15.19
C ALA A 27 -14.59 -13.84 15.49
N ALA A 28 -13.77 -12.88 15.05
CA ALA A 28 -14.04 -11.47 15.24
C ALA A 28 -15.38 -11.08 14.61
N THR A 29 -16.09 -10.17 15.25
CA THR A 29 -17.42 -9.69 14.88
C THR A 29 -17.39 -8.16 14.68
N PRO A 30 -18.38 -7.55 14.02
CA PRO A 30 -18.46 -6.09 13.92
C PRO A 30 -18.44 -5.36 15.28
N ASP A 31 -18.90 -6.00 16.35
CA ASP A 31 -18.94 -5.41 17.70
C ASP A 31 -17.56 -5.36 18.39
N ASP A 32 -16.54 -5.99 17.80
CA ASP A 32 -15.15 -5.90 18.25
C ASP A 32 -14.43 -4.64 17.75
N LEU A 33 -14.97 -3.98 16.71
CA LEU A 33 -14.41 -2.73 16.19
C LEU A 33 -14.46 -1.62 17.25
N GLY A 34 -13.33 -0.96 17.45
CA GLY A 34 -13.14 0.04 18.50
C GLY A 34 -12.89 -0.54 19.90
N LYS A 35 -12.89 -1.86 20.07
CA LYS A 35 -12.64 -2.59 21.32
C LYS A 35 -11.38 -3.44 21.23
N SER A 36 -11.51 -4.74 20.93
CA SER A 36 -10.38 -5.64 20.69
C SER A 36 -9.73 -5.42 19.33
N LEU A 37 -10.48 -4.90 18.36
CA LEU A 37 -9.98 -4.39 17.10
C LEU A 37 -9.93 -2.86 17.11
N THR A 38 -9.02 -2.29 16.31
CA THR A 38 -9.05 -0.86 15.99
C THR A 38 -10.33 -0.52 15.21
N PRO A 39 -10.74 0.75 15.12
CA PRO A 39 -11.91 1.11 14.32
C PRO A 39 -11.77 0.76 12.82
N LEU A 40 -10.54 0.55 12.31
CA LEU A 40 -10.27 0.14 10.93
C LEU A 40 -10.12 -1.39 10.77
N GLY A 41 -10.16 -2.17 11.87
CA GLY A 41 -10.17 -3.64 11.84
C GLY A 41 -8.86 -4.34 12.17
N ALA A 42 -7.80 -3.61 12.51
CA ALA A 42 -6.54 -4.20 12.97
C ALA A 42 -6.67 -4.73 14.41
N GLU A 43 -5.83 -5.66 14.83
CA GLU A 43 -5.72 -6.05 16.24
C GLU A 43 -5.26 -4.87 17.09
N ARG A 44 -6.05 -4.48 18.10
CA ARG A 44 -5.72 -3.33 18.95
C ARG A 44 -4.55 -3.61 19.87
N ALA A 45 -4.47 -4.81 20.42
CA ALA A 45 -3.40 -5.21 21.32
C ALA A 45 -2.03 -5.23 20.63
N GLY A 46 -0.98 -5.02 21.40
CA GLY A 46 0.40 -5.28 20.97
C GLY A 46 0.66 -6.79 20.81
N ASN A 47 1.84 -7.14 20.30
CA ASN A 47 2.25 -8.53 20.25
C ASN A 47 2.84 -9.01 21.60
N ALA A 48 3.06 -10.32 21.72
CA ALA A 48 3.45 -10.95 22.98
C ALA A 48 4.83 -10.51 23.51
N ASP A 49 5.76 -10.20 22.61
CA ASP A 49 7.12 -9.77 22.98
C ASP A 49 7.27 -8.24 23.11
N GLY A 50 6.19 -7.47 22.88
CA GLY A 50 6.15 -6.03 23.02
C GLY A 50 6.86 -5.26 21.90
N THR A 51 7.30 -5.92 20.84
CA THR A 51 7.95 -5.26 19.69
C THR A 51 6.96 -4.51 18.80
N ILE A 52 5.68 -4.94 18.78
CA ILE A 52 4.57 -4.19 18.22
C ILE A 52 3.72 -3.67 19.37
N PRO A 53 3.65 -2.35 19.63
CA PRO A 53 2.85 -1.79 20.71
C PRO A 53 1.35 -1.91 20.47
N ALA A 54 0.54 -1.77 21.50
CA ALA A 54 -0.89 -1.61 21.35
C ALA A 54 -1.20 -0.30 20.57
N TRP A 55 -2.25 -0.33 19.75
CA TRP A 55 -2.73 0.89 19.09
C TRP A 55 -3.47 1.78 20.09
N ASP A 56 -3.07 3.04 20.19
CA ASP A 56 -3.53 4.02 21.18
C ASP A 56 -4.30 5.23 20.59
N GLY A 57 -4.71 5.11 19.31
CA GLY A 57 -5.44 6.17 18.59
C GLY A 57 -4.73 6.67 17.34
N GLY A 58 -3.50 6.23 17.11
CA GLY A 58 -2.67 6.65 16.00
C GLY A 58 -2.01 8.02 16.23
N TYR A 59 -1.44 8.59 15.16
CA TYR A 59 -0.72 9.86 15.27
C TYR A 59 -1.49 11.00 14.59
N THR A 60 -1.99 11.94 15.39
CA THR A 60 -2.82 13.06 14.94
C THR A 60 -2.26 14.45 15.36
N THR A 61 -1.05 14.48 15.89
CA THR A 61 -0.42 15.73 16.32
C THR A 61 0.15 16.48 15.12
N VAL A 62 -0.48 17.60 14.77
CA VAL A 62 0.00 18.47 13.69
C VAL A 62 1.15 19.34 14.19
N ASP A 63 2.24 19.39 13.42
CA ASP A 63 3.34 20.32 13.69
C ASP A 63 2.83 21.77 13.64
N PRO A 64 3.05 22.61 14.68
CA PRO A 64 2.58 23.99 14.67
C PRO A 64 3.13 24.86 13.52
N SER A 65 4.26 24.46 12.94
CA SER A 65 4.85 25.16 11.79
C SER A 65 4.23 24.74 10.43
N TYR A 66 3.44 23.66 10.39
CA TYR A 66 2.82 23.15 9.16
C TYR A 66 1.80 24.16 8.62
N LYS A 67 1.90 24.39 7.31
CA LYS A 67 0.92 25.18 6.56
C LYS A 67 0.21 24.27 5.55
N ALA A 68 -1.09 24.39 5.42
CA ALA A 68 -1.88 23.62 4.49
C ALA A 68 -1.29 23.68 3.07
N GLY A 69 -1.12 22.51 2.44
CA GLY A 69 -0.47 22.37 1.12
C GLY A 69 1.06 22.43 1.14
N GLY A 70 1.70 22.71 2.28
CA GLY A 70 3.14 22.69 2.45
C GLY A 70 3.73 21.31 2.72
N LYS A 71 5.04 21.26 2.98
CA LYS A 71 5.74 20.03 3.37
C LYS A 71 5.39 19.64 4.81
N ARG A 72 5.12 18.35 5.02
CA ARG A 72 5.04 17.75 6.35
C ARG A 72 6.43 17.33 6.78
N ASN A 73 6.82 17.69 8.00
CA ASN A 73 8.07 17.22 8.59
C ASN A 73 8.03 15.71 8.85
N ASP A 74 9.20 15.14 9.11
CA ASP A 74 9.30 13.80 9.68
C ASP A 74 9.05 13.88 11.19
N PRO A 75 7.90 13.38 11.70
CA PRO A 75 7.59 13.48 13.12
C PRO A 75 8.48 12.59 14.01
N PHE A 76 9.21 11.67 13.38
CA PHE A 76 10.06 10.70 14.05
C PHE A 76 11.55 10.87 13.71
N ALA A 77 11.95 12.05 13.26
CA ALA A 77 13.35 12.37 12.89
C ALA A 77 14.34 12.12 14.03
N ALA A 78 13.90 12.16 15.29
CA ALA A 78 14.73 11.90 16.48
C ALA A 78 14.96 10.40 16.74
N ASP A 79 14.15 9.52 16.18
CA ASP A 79 14.30 8.08 16.37
C ASP A 79 15.62 7.58 15.78
N LYS A 80 16.20 6.58 16.42
CA LYS A 80 17.39 5.88 15.95
C LYS A 80 17.02 4.44 15.59
N PRO A 81 17.69 3.84 14.58
CA PRO A 81 17.51 2.42 14.33
C PRO A 81 17.87 1.58 15.55
N LEU A 82 17.08 0.55 15.81
CA LEU A 82 17.38 -0.45 16.82
C LEU A 82 18.53 -1.36 16.37
N PHE A 83 18.50 -1.73 15.08
CA PHE A 83 19.49 -2.53 14.39
C PHE A 83 19.31 -2.43 12.88
N SER A 84 20.26 -2.95 12.12
CA SER A 84 20.17 -3.06 10.65
C SER A 84 20.18 -4.52 10.23
N ILE A 85 19.36 -4.85 9.25
CA ILE A 85 19.39 -6.14 8.56
C ILE A 85 20.16 -5.94 7.25
N THR A 86 21.09 -6.85 6.99
CA THR A 86 21.96 -6.88 5.81
C THR A 86 22.00 -8.30 5.25
N ALA A 87 22.66 -8.51 4.13
CA ALA A 87 22.85 -9.85 3.56
C ALA A 87 23.56 -10.82 4.53
N GLN A 88 24.39 -10.31 5.45
CA GLN A 88 25.15 -11.13 6.39
C GLN A 88 24.33 -11.68 7.56
N ASN A 89 23.23 -11.01 7.93
CA ASN A 89 22.39 -11.42 9.06
C ASN A 89 20.93 -11.67 8.72
N MET A 90 20.52 -11.55 7.44
CA MET A 90 19.11 -11.67 7.03
C MET A 90 18.49 -13.02 7.39
N ASP A 91 19.27 -14.08 7.46
CA ASP A 91 18.75 -15.43 7.79
C ASP A 91 18.21 -15.51 9.22
N GLN A 92 18.68 -14.63 10.14
CA GLN A 92 18.16 -14.53 11.51
C GLN A 92 16.74 -13.93 11.56
N TYR A 93 16.32 -13.27 10.48
CA TYR A 93 15.05 -12.56 10.35
C TYR A 93 14.20 -13.08 9.18
N ALA A 94 14.58 -14.26 8.62
CA ALA A 94 14.00 -14.76 7.37
C ALA A 94 12.50 -14.98 7.42
N ASP A 95 11.94 -15.30 8.58
CA ASP A 95 10.51 -15.47 8.86
C ASP A 95 9.72 -14.13 8.82
N LYS A 96 10.42 -13.00 9.00
CA LYS A 96 9.85 -11.63 9.00
C LYS A 96 10.20 -10.83 7.74
N LEU A 97 10.83 -11.46 6.75
CA LEU A 97 11.21 -10.85 5.47
C LEU A 97 10.45 -11.49 4.31
N SER A 98 10.02 -10.66 3.36
CA SER A 98 9.42 -11.16 2.13
C SER A 98 10.48 -11.84 1.23
N GLU A 99 10.02 -12.70 0.32
CA GLU A 99 10.91 -13.35 -0.65
C GLU A 99 11.63 -12.30 -1.53
N GLY A 100 10.90 -11.23 -1.90
CA GLY A 100 11.45 -10.12 -2.65
C GLY A 100 12.54 -9.38 -1.89
N THR A 101 12.32 -9.06 -0.60
CA THR A 101 13.33 -8.39 0.23
C THR A 101 14.58 -9.25 0.34
N LYS A 102 14.43 -10.56 0.57
CA LYS A 102 15.55 -11.52 0.59
C LYS A 102 16.29 -11.58 -0.75
N ALA A 103 15.56 -11.51 -1.86
CA ALA A 103 16.17 -11.50 -3.19
C ALA A 103 16.98 -10.22 -3.46
N VAL A 104 16.51 -9.05 -2.98
CA VAL A 104 17.27 -7.79 -3.09
C VAL A 104 18.56 -7.84 -2.26
N PHE A 105 18.55 -8.38 -1.03
CA PHE A 105 19.75 -8.62 -0.24
C PHE A 105 20.77 -9.51 -0.97
N LYS A 106 20.31 -10.62 -1.56
CA LYS A 106 21.17 -11.53 -2.33
C LYS A 106 21.78 -10.88 -3.57
N ARG A 107 21.02 -9.98 -4.22
CA ARG A 107 21.48 -9.29 -5.43
C ARG A 107 22.47 -8.17 -5.14
N TYR A 108 22.28 -7.46 -4.03
CA TYR A 108 23.07 -6.29 -3.65
C TYR A 108 23.62 -6.40 -2.22
N PRO A 109 24.43 -7.46 -1.94
CA PRO A 109 24.83 -7.82 -0.58
C PRO A 109 25.68 -6.76 0.13
N ASP A 110 26.39 -5.93 -0.63
CA ASP A 110 27.32 -4.94 -0.10
C ASP A 110 26.68 -3.56 0.12
N THR A 111 25.51 -3.31 -0.49
CA THR A 111 24.92 -1.97 -0.50
C THR A 111 23.50 -1.91 0.06
N TYR A 112 22.73 -3.00 -0.07
CA TYR A 112 21.36 -3.02 0.43
C TYR A 112 21.32 -3.39 1.91
N ARG A 113 20.63 -2.56 2.68
CA ARG A 113 20.29 -2.81 4.08
C ARG A 113 18.91 -2.26 4.37
N ILE A 114 18.29 -2.75 5.43
CA ILE A 114 17.10 -2.14 6.01
C ILE A 114 17.39 -1.81 7.48
N ASP A 115 17.11 -0.56 7.85
CA ASP A 115 17.31 -0.06 9.21
C ASP A 115 15.97 -0.18 9.96
N ILE A 116 15.97 -0.97 11.03
CA ILE A 116 14.74 -1.28 11.79
C ILE A 116 14.61 -0.30 12.94
N TYR A 117 13.49 0.41 12.94
CA TYR A 117 13.14 1.41 13.95
C TYR A 117 12.09 0.88 14.92
N PRO A 118 11.89 1.52 16.08
CA PRO A 118 10.76 1.22 16.95
C PRO A 118 9.44 1.34 16.19
N THR A 119 8.57 0.35 16.35
CA THR A 119 7.24 0.34 15.70
C THR A 119 6.36 1.43 16.28
N ARG A 120 5.78 2.25 15.38
CA ARG A 120 4.84 3.32 15.73
C ARG A 120 3.57 3.15 14.90
N ARG A 121 2.49 2.73 15.56
CA ARG A 121 1.20 2.48 14.92
C ARG A 121 0.45 3.80 14.74
N THR A 122 0.80 4.51 13.68
CA THR A 122 0.34 5.87 13.41
C THR A 122 -1.00 5.98 12.68
N ALA A 123 -1.55 4.85 12.23
CA ALA A 123 -2.81 4.84 11.49
C ALA A 123 -3.95 5.48 12.27
N ALA A 124 -4.59 6.46 11.67
CA ALA A 124 -5.76 7.15 12.17
C ALA A 124 -6.70 7.54 11.02
N ALA A 125 -7.95 7.83 11.34
CA ALA A 125 -8.92 8.38 10.40
C ALA A 125 -9.91 9.30 11.17
N PRO A 126 -10.65 10.17 10.46
CA PRO A 126 -11.73 10.93 11.08
C PRO A 126 -12.84 10.01 11.60
N GLN A 127 -13.57 10.45 12.64
CA GLN A 127 -14.61 9.66 13.29
C GLN A 127 -15.67 9.13 12.31
N TRP A 128 -16.07 9.95 11.35
CA TRP A 128 -17.07 9.53 10.35
C TRP A 128 -16.59 8.37 9.45
N VAL A 129 -15.28 8.23 9.23
CA VAL A 129 -14.70 7.05 8.54
C VAL A 129 -14.81 5.82 9.41
N TYR A 130 -14.57 5.95 10.72
CA TYR A 130 -14.76 4.85 11.68
C TYR A 130 -16.22 4.41 11.77
N ASP A 131 -17.14 5.37 11.82
CA ASP A 131 -18.59 5.07 11.87
C ASP A 131 -19.04 4.34 10.61
N ASN A 132 -18.58 4.78 9.44
CA ASN A 132 -18.87 4.11 8.17
C ASN A 132 -18.19 2.74 8.08
N THR A 133 -16.99 2.57 8.62
CA THR A 133 -16.33 1.25 8.69
C THR A 133 -17.15 0.26 9.51
N LEU A 134 -17.67 0.69 10.67
CA LEU A 134 -18.56 -0.14 11.49
C LEU A 134 -19.86 -0.49 10.76
N LYS A 135 -20.45 0.47 10.04
CA LYS A 135 -21.62 0.24 9.20
C LYS A 135 -21.32 -0.76 8.09
N ASN A 136 -20.21 -0.59 7.36
CA ASN A 136 -19.78 -1.50 6.31
C ASN A 136 -19.55 -2.92 6.84
N ALA A 137 -18.94 -3.08 8.03
CA ALA A 137 -18.75 -4.37 8.66
C ALA A 137 -20.05 -5.18 8.86
N ARG A 138 -21.17 -4.49 8.99
CA ARG A 138 -22.51 -5.10 9.20
C ARG A 138 -23.28 -5.29 7.90
N GLU A 139 -23.13 -4.39 6.94
CA GLU A 139 -24.01 -4.27 5.76
C GLU A 139 -23.32 -4.67 4.45
N ALA A 140 -22.00 -4.43 4.32
CA ALA A 140 -21.29 -4.68 3.08
C ALA A 140 -21.18 -6.17 2.74
N LYS A 141 -21.31 -6.47 1.46
CA LYS A 141 -21.17 -7.82 0.91
C LYS A 141 -20.24 -7.80 -0.29
N LEU A 142 -19.44 -8.85 -0.43
CA LEU A 142 -18.72 -9.11 -1.65
C LEU A 142 -19.65 -9.87 -2.60
N VAL A 143 -19.89 -9.31 -3.79
CA VAL A 143 -20.76 -9.91 -4.81
C VAL A 143 -19.96 -10.22 -6.07
N ASP A 144 -20.17 -11.39 -6.63
CA ASP A 144 -19.53 -11.80 -7.87
C ASP A 144 -20.21 -11.12 -9.08
N THR A 145 -19.39 -10.59 -9.98
CA THR A 145 -19.83 -9.95 -11.21
C THR A 145 -18.98 -10.39 -12.40
N VAL A 146 -19.37 -10.02 -13.61
CA VAL A 146 -18.59 -10.31 -14.83
C VAL A 146 -17.21 -9.64 -14.83
N THR A 147 -17.00 -8.59 -14.03
CA THR A 147 -15.74 -7.89 -13.85
C THR A 147 -14.99 -8.31 -12.59
N GLY A 148 -15.43 -9.41 -11.96
CA GLY A 148 -14.89 -9.96 -10.72
C GLY A 148 -15.69 -9.57 -9.48
N PRO A 149 -15.27 -10.06 -8.32
CA PRO A 149 -15.92 -9.74 -7.05
C PRO A 149 -15.80 -8.25 -6.73
N ARG A 150 -16.88 -7.62 -6.26
CA ARG A 150 -16.91 -6.21 -5.85
C ARG A 150 -17.70 -5.99 -4.56
N PRO A 151 -17.39 -4.92 -3.79
CA PRO A 151 -18.20 -4.55 -2.62
C PRO A 151 -19.54 -3.99 -3.07
N GLU A 152 -20.60 -4.39 -2.36
CA GLU A 152 -21.94 -3.83 -2.43
C GLU A 152 -22.38 -3.40 -1.05
N GLY A 153 -23.05 -2.24 -0.93
CA GLY A 153 -23.51 -1.69 0.33
C GLY A 153 -22.42 -0.98 1.16
N ALA A 154 -21.17 -0.92 0.69
CA ALA A 154 -20.08 -0.22 1.35
C ALA A 154 -19.98 1.24 0.89
N TYR A 155 -19.66 2.15 1.83
CA TYR A 155 -19.38 3.56 1.54
C TYR A 155 -18.61 4.22 2.68
N GLY A 156 -17.66 5.11 2.35
CA GLY A 156 -17.03 6.06 3.26
C GLY A 156 -16.19 5.50 4.40
N GLY A 157 -15.91 4.20 4.39
CA GLY A 157 -15.10 3.49 5.37
C GLY A 157 -14.47 2.24 4.76
N ILE A 158 -13.67 1.51 5.52
CA ILE A 158 -13.11 0.23 5.07
C ILE A 158 -14.27 -0.73 4.77
N PRO A 159 -14.34 -1.32 3.55
CA PRO A 159 -15.48 -2.13 3.16
C PRO A 159 -15.59 -3.44 3.96
N PHE A 160 -14.47 -4.10 4.25
CA PHE A 160 -14.44 -5.42 4.91
C PHE A 160 -13.40 -5.44 6.05
N PRO A 161 -13.60 -4.69 7.16
CA PRO A 161 -12.60 -4.61 8.24
C PRO A 161 -12.34 -5.94 8.93
N ILE A 162 -13.19 -6.94 8.71
CA ILE A 162 -13.05 -8.33 9.16
C ILE A 162 -13.15 -9.23 7.91
N PRO A 163 -12.08 -9.28 7.08
CA PRO A 163 -12.16 -9.94 5.79
C PRO A 163 -12.18 -11.47 5.91
N LYS A 164 -12.88 -12.13 4.99
CA LYS A 164 -13.07 -13.58 4.93
C LYS A 164 -12.24 -14.24 3.82
N ASN A 165 -11.78 -13.47 2.84
CA ASN A 165 -11.04 -13.96 1.67
C ASN A 165 -10.09 -12.89 1.12
N GLY A 166 -9.23 -13.28 0.17
CA GLY A 166 -8.23 -12.39 -0.41
C GLY A 166 -8.83 -11.24 -1.20
N ALA A 167 -9.97 -11.41 -1.86
CA ALA A 167 -10.62 -10.35 -2.61
C ALA A 167 -11.14 -9.22 -1.70
N GLU A 168 -11.68 -9.57 -0.53
CA GLU A 168 -12.09 -8.59 0.49
C GLU A 168 -10.89 -7.78 0.99
N VAL A 169 -9.74 -8.44 1.25
CA VAL A 169 -8.50 -7.76 1.65
C VAL A 169 -8.01 -6.82 0.55
N MET A 170 -8.04 -7.24 -0.71
CA MET A 170 -7.62 -6.39 -1.83
C MET A 170 -8.57 -5.21 -2.07
N TRP A 171 -9.88 -5.35 -1.83
CA TRP A 171 -10.80 -4.22 -1.86
C TRP A 171 -10.57 -3.24 -0.71
N ASN A 172 -10.18 -3.71 0.47
CA ASN A 172 -9.76 -2.81 1.54
C ASN A 172 -8.54 -1.98 1.13
N HIS A 173 -7.60 -2.59 0.39
CA HIS A 173 -6.47 -1.85 -0.17
C HIS A 173 -6.90 -0.80 -1.21
N VAL A 174 -7.73 -1.17 -2.17
CA VAL A 174 -8.20 -0.25 -3.22
C VAL A 174 -8.97 0.94 -2.63
N LEU A 175 -9.76 0.67 -1.59
CA LEU A 175 -10.63 1.63 -0.91
C LEU A 175 -10.09 2.09 0.46
N ASN A 176 -8.78 2.03 0.70
CA ASN A 176 -8.22 2.52 1.96
C ASN A 176 -8.39 4.03 2.12
N TRP A 177 -8.44 4.49 3.38
CA TRP A 177 -8.52 5.91 3.71
C TRP A 177 -7.19 6.62 3.44
N ARG A 178 -7.22 7.71 2.68
CA ARG A 178 -6.05 8.55 2.34
C ARG A 178 -6.39 10.00 2.07
N GLY A 179 -7.57 10.46 2.54
CA GLY A 179 -8.13 11.77 2.22
C GLY A 179 -9.16 11.71 1.08
N THR A 180 -9.82 12.83 0.82
CA THR A 180 -10.90 12.94 -0.19
C THR A 180 -10.44 13.60 -1.48
N SER A 181 -9.84 14.79 -1.39
CA SER A 181 -9.43 15.62 -2.51
C SER A 181 -7.94 15.91 -2.40
N ILE A 182 -7.17 15.52 -3.39
CA ILE A 182 -5.71 15.42 -3.30
C ILE A 182 -5.06 16.17 -4.44
N SER A 183 -4.06 17.00 -4.10
CA SER A 183 -3.13 17.61 -5.05
C SER A 183 -1.77 16.93 -4.94
N ILE A 184 -1.16 16.60 -6.06
CA ILE A 184 0.21 16.08 -6.13
C ILE A 184 1.07 16.93 -7.07
N ASP A 185 2.31 17.21 -6.65
CA ASP A 185 3.35 17.84 -7.47
C ASP A 185 4.61 17.00 -7.33
N THR A 186 4.88 16.12 -8.29
CA THR A 186 5.73 14.96 -8.12
C THR A 186 6.65 14.70 -9.30
N ARG A 187 7.72 13.96 -9.07
CA ARG A 187 8.60 13.42 -10.11
C ARG A 187 8.65 11.90 -10.06
N HIS A 188 8.81 11.32 -11.25
CA HIS A 188 9.02 9.89 -11.41
C HIS A 188 10.39 9.64 -12.02
N TYR A 189 11.11 8.64 -11.53
CA TYR A 189 12.45 8.30 -12.00
C TYR A 189 12.57 6.82 -12.32
N LEU A 190 13.19 6.55 -13.45
CA LEU A 190 13.80 5.26 -13.79
C LEU A 190 15.28 5.35 -13.51
N VAL A 191 15.83 4.41 -12.75
CA VAL A 191 17.26 4.24 -12.56
C VAL A 191 17.69 2.98 -13.30
N THR A 192 18.61 3.14 -14.25
CA THR A 192 19.10 2.00 -15.07
C THR A 192 19.97 1.07 -14.23
N ALA A 193 20.27 -0.11 -14.76
CA ALA A 193 21.16 -1.07 -14.09
C ALA A 193 22.56 -0.49 -13.81
N GLU A 194 23.03 0.43 -14.67
CA GLU A 194 24.31 1.13 -14.51
C GLU A 194 24.24 2.29 -13.50
N GLY A 195 23.02 2.65 -13.06
CA GLY A 195 22.76 3.72 -12.07
C GLY A 195 22.47 5.08 -12.67
N SER A 196 22.22 5.18 -13.99
CA SER A 196 21.78 6.43 -14.62
C SER A 196 20.35 6.78 -14.19
N GLN A 197 20.16 7.98 -13.67
CA GLN A 197 18.88 8.47 -13.18
C GLN A 197 18.14 9.22 -14.31
N VAL A 198 17.01 8.70 -14.75
CA VAL A 198 16.22 9.27 -15.84
C VAL A 198 14.87 9.75 -15.27
N MET A 199 14.62 11.04 -15.25
CA MET A 199 13.32 11.60 -14.91
C MET A 199 12.33 11.29 -16.04
N THR A 200 11.38 10.41 -15.79
CA THR A 200 10.36 10.02 -16.77
C THR A 200 9.18 10.98 -16.78
N THR A 201 8.86 11.58 -15.65
CA THR A 201 7.75 12.53 -15.50
C THR A 201 8.07 13.53 -14.39
N ASP A 202 7.90 14.81 -14.65
CA ASP A 202 7.62 15.85 -13.67
C ASP A 202 6.15 16.22 -13.88
N GLY A 203 5.29 16.08 -12.87
CA GLY A 203 3.86 16.16 -13.09
C GLY A 203 3.08 16.78 -11.94
N ARG A 204 1.96 17.39 -12.29
CA ARG A 204 0.93 17.86 -11.37
C ARG A 204 -0.32 17.06 -11.52
N GLY A 205 -0.83 16.53 -10.42
CA GLY A 205 -2.00 15.68 -10.39
C GLY A 205 -3.10 16.23 -9.49
N LEU A 206 -4.33 15.96 -9.92
CA LEU A 206 -5.56 16.20 -9.17
C LEU A 206 -6.20 14.83 -8.95
N GLN A 207 -6.66 14.55 -7.74
CA GLN A 207 -7.36 13.32 -7.44
C GLN A 207 -8.58 13.58 -6.54
N GLU A 208 -9.63 12.82 -6.75
CA GLU A 208 -10.82 12.79 -5.92
C GLU A 208 -11.16 11.34 -5.56
N MET A 209 -11.59 11.15 -4.32
CA MET A 209 -12.05 9.87 -3.81
C MET A 209 -13.55 9.93 -3.49
N PRO A 210 -14.45 9.84 -4.52
CA PRO A 210 -15.89 10.00 -4.30
C PRO A 210 -16.49 8.99 -3.33
N TYR A 211 -15.85 7.83 -3.17
CA TYR A 211 -16.21 6.84 -2.15
C TYR A 211 -16.16 7.41 -0.72
N TYR A 212 -15.42 8.49 -0.50
CA TYR A 212 -15.22 9.13 0.80
C TYR A 212 -15.80 10.55 0.89
N TYR A 213 -16.76 10.91 0.05
CA TYR A 213 -17.42 12.21 0.23
C TYR A 213 -18.34 12.18 1.44
N PRO A 214 -18.17 13.10 2.43
CA PRO A 214 -18.93 13.04 3.69
C PRO A 214 -20.45 13.16 3.52
N GLU A 215 -20.91 13.82 2.47
CA GLU A 215 -22.33 14.01 2.16
C GLU A 215 -22.99 12.81 1.44
N GLY A 216 -22.20 11.82 1.01
CA GLY A 216 -22.68 10.65 0.29
C GLY A 216 -23.11 9.52 1.22
N ASN A 217 -23.67 8.49 0.61
CA ASN A 217 -24.01 7.22 1.28
C ASN A 217 -24.11 6.09 0.25
N ALA A 218 -24.17 4.84 0.72
CA ALA A 218 -24.20 3.68 -0.16
C ALA A 218 -25.41 3.64 -1.12
N ALA A 219 -26.54 4.28 -0.79
CA ALA A 219 -27.75 4.25 -1.61
C ALA A 219 -27.68 5.20 -2.82
N ASN A 220 -26.96 6.31 -2.70
CA ASN A 220 -26.82 7.30 -3.79
C ASN A 220 -25.44 7.28 -4.46
N TYR A 221 -24.57 6.33 -4.11
CA TYR A 221 -23.24 6.19 -4.64
C TYR A 221 -23.22 5.44 -5.98
N ASP A 222 -22.65 6.05 -7.02
CA ASP A 222 -22.61 5.51 -8.38
C ASP A 222 -21.51 4.45 -8.63
N GLY A 223 -20.71 4.18 -7.60
CA GLY A 223 -19.58 3.25 -7.67
C GLY A 223 -18.25 3.89 -8.10
N THR A 224 -18.21 5.16 -8.47
CA THR A 224 -16.96 5.84 -8.83
C THR A 224 -16.12 6.08 -7.59
N TYR A 225 -14.98 5.37 -7.45
CA TYR A 225 -14.16 5.46 -6.24
C TYR A 225 -12.91 6.32 -6.41
N TRP A 226 -12.42 6.52 -7.65
CA TRP A 226 -11.24 7.32 -7.93
C TRP A 226 -11.38 8.10 -9.22
N LEU A 227 -11.19 9.41 -9.12
CA LEU A 227 -11.01 10.31 -10.24
C LEU A 227 -9.59 10.84 -10.19
N PHE A 228 -8.88 10.84 -11.30
CA PHE A 228 -7.54 11.42 -11.35
C PHE A 228 -7.27 12.09 -12.70
N ARG A 229 -6.44 13.12 -12.65
CA ARG A 229 -5.85 13.77 -13.81
C ARG A 229 -4.41 14.12 -13.48
N LEU A 230 -3.49 13.72 -14.35
CA LEU A 230 -2.08 14.05 -14.25
C LEU A 230 -1.70 14.85 -15.49
N VAL A 231 -1.08 16.03 -15.27
CA VAL A 231 -0.49 16.87 -16.31
C VAL A 231 1.02 16.75 -16.20
N THR A 232 1.66 16.33 -17.28
CA THR A 232 3.12 16.23 -17.37
C THR A 232 3.70 17.61 -17.65
N MET A 233 4.57 18.11 -16.79
CA MET A 233 5.26 19.39 -16.89
C MET A 233 6.68 19.24 -17.47
N GLY A 234 7.24 18.06 -17.35
CA GLY A 234 8.58 17.72 -17.81
C GLY A 234 8.77 16.21 -17.92
N PRO A 235 9.80 15.73 -18.60
CA PRO A 235 10.80 16.47 -19.40
C PRO A 235 10.16 17.19 -20.62
N ALA A 236 10.89 18.15 -21.21
CA ALA A 236 10.35 19.04 -22.25
C ALA A 236 9.68 18.29 -23.43
N LEU A 237 10.19 17.14 -23.83
CA LEU A 237 9.62 16.30 -24.90
C LEU A 237 8.19 15.85 -24.59
N ARG A 238 7.83 15.71 -23.32
CA ARG A 238 6.53 15.19 -22.85
C ARG A 238 5.67 16.27 -22.19
N ALA A 239 6.18 17.49 -22.05
CA ALA A 239 5.45 18.58 -21.40
C ALA A 239 4.11 18.85 -22.10
N GLY A 240 3.02 18.89 -21.31
CA GLY A 240 1.65 19.03 -21.78
C GLY A 240 0.90 17.72 -22.02
N GLU A 241 1.58 16.55 -21.99
CA GLU A 241 0.86 15.26 -21.99
C GLU A 241 -0.02 15.12 -20.75
N GLN A 242 -1.16 14.46 -20.90
CA GLN A 242 -2.07 14.26 -19.78
C GLN A 242 -2.64 12.86 -19.79
N ILE A 243 -2.94 12.38 -18.58
CA ILE A 243 -3.74 11.17 -18.35
C ILE A 243 -4.91 11.59 -17.45
N LEU A 244 -6.11 11.11 -17.78
CA LEU A 244 -7.30 11.27 -16.97
C LEU A 244 -7.97 9.91 -16.82
N GLY A 245 -8.37 9.56 -15.60
CA GLY A 245 -9.08 8.33 -15.32
C GLY A 245 -10.26 8.54 -14.38
N ARG A 246 -11.28 7.70 -14.57
CA ARG A 246 -12.43 7.54 -13.69
C ARG A 246 -12.58 6.05 -13.45
N LEU A 247 -12.32 5.60 -12.23
CA LEU A 247 -12.39 4.19 -11.87
C LEU A 247 -13.64 3.94 -11.01
N ASN A 248 -14.28 2.81 -11.27
CA ASN A 248 -15.56 2.43 -10.67
C ASN A 248 -15.45 1.02 -10.08
N LEU A 249 -16.24 0.74 -9.05
CA LEU A 249 -16.36 -0.61 -8.48
C LEU A 249 -16.76 -1.65 -9.53
N ASP A 250 -17.52 -1.21 -10.53
CA ASP A 250 -17.81 -1.96 -11.74
C ASP A 250 -16.81 -1.54 -12.83
N ALA A 251 -15.79 -2.36 -13.06
CA ALA A 251 -14.71 -2.06 -13.99
C ALA A 251 -15.17 -1.92 -15.47
N GLU A 252 -16.39 -2.28 -15.83
CA GLU A 252 -16.95 -1.97 -17.17
C GLU A 252 -17.23 -0.47 -17.32
N LYS A 253 -17.41 0.24 -16.22
CA LYS A 253 -17.61 1.69 -16.18
C LYS A 253 -16.31 2.50 -16.11
N ASP A 254 -15.15 1.83 -16.02
CA ASP A 254 -13.86 2.49 -16.05
C ASP A 254 -13.65 3.25 -17.35
N VAL A 255 -13.18 4.48 -17.21
CA VAL A 255 -12.88 5.32 -18.37
C VAL A 255 -11.53 5.98 -18.18
N ASN A 256 -10.65 5.79 -19.17
CA ASN A 256 -9.33 6.40 -19.19
C ASN A 256 -9.11 7.14 -20.50
N TYR A 257 -8.48 8.31 -20.41
CA TYR A 257 -8.13 9.17 -21.54
C TYR A 257 -6.67 9.58 -21.47
N THR A 258 -6.08 9.81 -22.63
CA THR A 258 -4.77 10.44 -22.76
C THR A 258 -4.85 11.63 -23.72
N TYR A 259 -4.07 12.66 -23.45
CA TYR A 259 -3.80 13.75 -24.37
C TYR A 259 -2.33 13.73 -24.74
N LEU A 260 -2.05 13.63 -26.03
CA LEU A 260 -0.69 13.63 -26.58
C LEU A 260 -0.47 14.95 -27.32
N VAL A 261 0.52 15.72 -26.89
CA VAL A 261 0.80 17.07 -27.43
C VAL A 261 1.05 17.06 -28.93
N GLY A 262 1.83 16.09 -29.43
CA GLY A 262 2.13 15.96 -30.85
C GLY A 262 0.89 15.69 -31.72
N GLN A 263 -0.17 15.17 -31.15
CA GLN A 263 -1.42 14.85 -31.87
C GLN A 263 -2.53 15.88 -31.60
N ARG A 264 -2.39 16.72 -30.57
CA ARG A 264 -3.39 17.71 -30.11
C ARG A 264 -4.80 17.13 -29.96
N ARG A 265 -4.90 15.87 -29.53
CA ARG A 265 -6.18 15.16 -29.41
C ARG A 265 -6.26 14.40 -28.09
N VAL A 266 -7.44 14.46 -27.49
CA VAL A 266 -7.83 13.58 -26.41
C VAL A 266 -8.25 12.24 -27.02
N ARG A 267 -7.70 11.15 -26.52
CA ARG A 267 -8.05 9.78 -26.94
C ARG A 267 -8.52 8.98 -25.75
N LYS A 268 -9.60 8.23 -25.92
CA LYS A 268 -9.99 7.20 -24.96
C LYS A 268 -9.01 6.04 -25.07
N LEU A 269 -8.59 5.53 -23.92
CA LEU A 269 -7.75 4.32 -23.81
C LEU A 269 -8.67 3.13 -23.49
N PRO A 270 -9.06 2.31 -24.49
CA PRO A 270 -10.07 1.29 -24.28
C PRO A 270 -9.61 0.14 -23.37
N ASN A 271 -8.30 -0.07 -23.26
CA ASN A 271 -7.70 -1.15 -22.47
C ASN A 271 -6.67 -0.66 -21.45
N ALA A 272 -6.91 0.51 -20.84
CA ALA A 272 -6.05 1.03 -19.77
C ALA A 272 -6.28 0.27 -18.46
N CYS A 273 -5.90 -0.99 -18.45
CA CYS A 273 -5.96 -1.86 -17.27
C CYS A 273 -4.82 -2.88 -17.30
N CYS A 274 -4.67 -3.52 -16.20
CA CYS A 274 -3.91 -4.75 -16.09
C CYS A 274 -2.43 -4.53 -16.47
N ASP A 275 -1.86 -5.42 -17.26
CA ASP A 275 -0.46 -5.37 -17.72
C ASP A 275 -0.21 -4.41 -18.90
N THR A 276 -1.15 -3.51 -19.22
CA THR A 276 -0.91 -2.44 -20.19
C THR A 276 0.13 -1.46 -19.64
N PRO A 277 1.19 -1.12 -20.43
CA PRO A 277 2.20 -0.18 -19.99
C PRO A 277 1.64 1.21 -19.66
N LEU A 278 2.06 1.77 -18.52
CA LEU A 278 1.65 3.10 -18.06
C LEU A 278 2.52 4.18 -18.70
N PRO A 279 1.97 5.12 -19.49
CA PRO A 279 2.77 6.16 -20.16
C PRO A 279 3.58 7.04 -19.20
N ALA A 280 3.06 7.39 -18.03
CA ALA A 280 3.73 8.23 -17.04
C ALA A 280 5.04 7.61 -16.51
N SER A 281 5.21 6.30 -16.61
CA SER A 281 6.42 5.58 -16.22
C SER A 281 7.37 5.29 -17.37
N ALA A 282 7.18 5.90 -18.53
CA ALA A 282 7.85 5.52 -19.78
C ALA A 282 7.62 4.03 -20.15
N GLY A 283 6.51 3.44 -19.70
CA GLY A 283 6.12 2.07 -20.01
C GLY A 283 6.76 0.96 -19.18
N VAL A 284 7.63 1.29 -18.22
CA VAL A 284 8.28 0.26 -17.37
C VAL A 284 7.38 -0.27 -16.26
N MET A 285 6.32 0.47 -15.93
CA MET A 285 5.28 0.10 -14.99
C MET A 285 3.98 -0.19 -15.75
N THR A 286 3.13 -1.05 -15.24
CA THR A 286 1.81 -1.33 -15.79
C THR A 286 0.70 -0.62 -15.00
N PHE A 287 -0.50 -0.51 -15.58
CA PHE A 287 -1.63 0.16 -14.92
C PHE A 287 -1.97 -0.48 -13.58
N ASP A 288 -1.95 -1.80 -13.50
CA ASP A 288 -2.28 -2.52 -12.28
C ASP A 288 -1.17 -2.52 -11.21
N GLU A 289 0.03 -2.04 -11.53
CA GLU A 289 1.10 -1.80 -10.56
C GLU A 289 0.98 -0.46 -9.83
N THR A 290 0.07 0.42 -10.28
CA THR A 290 -0.23 1.67 -9.56
C THR A 290 -0.67 1.35 -8.13
N ASN A 291 -0.10 2.04 -7.15
CA ASN A 291 -0.32 1.76 -5.73
C ASN A 291 -0.08 0.28 -5.33
N LEU A 292 0.83 -0.41 -6.00
CA LEU A 292 1.15 -1.84 -5.92
C LEU A 292 0.04 -2.77 -6.44
N TYR A 293 -1.21 -2.36 -6.39
CA TYR A 293 -2.32 -2.96 -7.13
C TYR A 293 -3.46 -1.95 -7.34
N GLN A 294 -3.79 -1.73 -8.58
CA GLN A 294 -4.94 -0.92 -8.99
C GLN A 294 -5.53 -1.55 -10.26
N GLY A 295 -6.45 -2.48 -10.12
CA GLY A 295 -6.86 -3.22 -11.31
C GLY A 295 -8.15 -4.01 -11.16
N ARG A 296 -8.46 -4.73 -12.23
CA ARG A 296 -9.66 -5.57 -12.35
C ARG A 296 -9.54 -6.81 -11.48
N MET A 297 -10.50 -7.02 -10.63
CA MET A 297 -10.52 -8.15 -9.70
C MET A 297 -10.77 -9.50 -10.38
N ASP A 298 -11.28 -9.52 -11.62
CA ASP A 298 -11.54 -10.73 -12.40
C ASP A 298 -10.29 -11.37 -13.05
N ARG A 299 -9.13 -10.72 -12.94
CA ARG A 299 -7.89 -11.24 -13.55
C ARG A 299 -7.26 -12.37 -12.76
N PHE A 300 -7.46 -12.38 -11.46
CA PHE A 300 -6.78 -13.30 -10.55
C PHE A 300 -7.77 -14.00 -9.63
N ASN A 301 -7.41 -15.20 -9.22
CA ASN A 301 -7.96 -15.86 -8.05
C ASN A 301 -7.20 -15.34 -6.82
N TRP A 302 -7.93 -14.80 -5.86
CA TRP A 302 -7.39 -14.13 -4.68
C TRP A 302 -7.46 -15.06 -3.47
N LYS A 303 -6.32 -15.54 -3.00
CA LYS A 303 -6.21 -16.43 -1.85
C LYS A 303 -5.71 -15.65 -0.64
N LEU A 304 -6.49 -15.64 0.43
CA LEU A 304 -6.04 -15.17 1.73
C LEU A 304 -5.15 -16.25 2.37
N VAL A 305 -3.87 -15.89 2.60
CA VAL A 305 -2.91 -16.79 3.26
C VAL A 305 -3.03 -16.67 4.77
N GLY A 306 -3.20 -15.45 5.29
CA GLY A 306 -3.32 -15.17 6.72
C GLY A 306 -2.62 -13.88 7.11
N LYS A 307 -2.33 -13.73 8.42
CA LYS A 307 -1.53 -12.63 8.95
C LYS A 307 -0.13 -13.09 9.34
N GLN A 308 0.84 -12.19 9.22
CA GLN A 308 2.23 -12.41 9.64
C GLN A 308 2.78 -11.13 10.26
N GLU A 309 3.75 -11.24 11.15
CA GLU A 309 4.58 -10.11 11.59
C GLU A 309 5.77 -9.98 10.63
N MET A 310 5.92 -8.81 10.02
CA MET A 310 6.95 -8.57 9.01
C MET A 310 7.57 -7.19 9.15
N TYR A 311 8.83 -7.08 8.80
CA TYR A 311 9.47 -5.79 8.60
C TYR A 311 8.98 -5.20 7.28
N ILE A 312 8.40 -4.00 7.37
CA ILE A 312 7.84 -3.27 6.22
C ILE A 312 8.29 -1.80 6.24
N PRO A 313 8.35 -1.12 5.09
CA PRO A 313 8.48 0.33 5.07
C PRO A 313 7.27 0.96 5.76
N TYR A 314 7.52 1.85 6.72
CA TYR A 314 6.45 2.53 7.44
C TYR A 314 6.92 3.89 7.98
N ASN A 315 6.02 4.87 8.12
CA ASN A 315 6.35 6.22 8.59
C ASN A 315 7.54 6.86 7.82
N THR A 316 7.52 6.74 6.50
CA THR A 316 8.65 7.10 5.61
C THR A 316 8.71 8.59 5.29
N ASN A 317 8.26 9.45 6.20
CA ASN A 317 8.22 10.91 6.01
C ASN A 317 9.60 11.50 5.67
N LYS A 318 10.69 10.94 6.21
CA LYS A 318 12.06 11.37 5.91
C LYS A 318 12.38 11.37 4.40
N LEU A 319 11.88 10.37 3.66
CA LEU A 319 12.06 10.29 2.21
C LEU A 319 11.42 11.48 1.49
N GLN A 320 10.28 11.95 1.99
CA GLN A 320 9.51 13.03 1.36
C GLN A 320 10.14 14.41 1.57
N VAL A 321 10.93 14.60 2.63
CA VAL A 321 11.56 15.89 2.98
C VAL A 321 13.00 16.01 2.50
N ALA A 322 13.54 15.00 1.79
CA ALA A 322 14.87 15.04 1.21
C ALA A 322 15.07 16.29 0.34
N ALA A 323 16.27 16.88 0.41
CA ALA A 323 16.54 18.16 -0.25
C ALA A 323 16.55 18.05 -1.77
N LYS A 324 17.01 16.92 -2.29
CA LYS A 324 17.10 16.68 -3.74
C LYS A 324 16.91 15.19 -4.07
N PRO A 325 16.50 14.86 -5.30
CA PRO A 325 16.27 13.47 -5.71
C PRO A 325 17.51 12.58 -5.54
N GLU A 326 18.69 13.10 -5.80
CA GLU A 326 19.96 12.35 -5.74
C GLU A 326 20.29 11.84 -4.33
N ASP A 327 19.75 12.48 -3.30
CA ASP A 327 19.91 12.02 -1.91
C ASP A 327 19.20 10.68 -1.67
N VAL A 328 18.09 10.45 -2.39
CA VAL A 328 17.20 9.29 -2.27
C VAL A 328 17.51 8.21 -3.30
N LEU A 329 17.88 8.63 -4.52
CA LEU A 329 18.08 7.73 -5.64
C LEU A 329 19.50 7.09 -5.60
N GLY A 330 19.59 5.91 -5.01
CA GLY A 330 20.83 5.11 -5.07
C GLY A 330 20.97 4.42 -6.44
N LYS A 331 22.18 3.90 -6.70
CA LYS A 331 22.51 3.24 -7.97
C LYS A 331 21.59 2.04 -8.29
N HIS A 332 21.30 1.20 -7.32
CA HIS A 332 20.60 -0.08 -7.51
C HIS A 332 19.29 -0.19 -6.71
N HIS A 333 19.10 0.68 -5.76
CA HIS A 333 17.94 0.72 -4.86
C HIS A 333 17.82 2.10 -4.22
N LEU A 334 16.74 2.35 -3.52
CA LEU A 334 16.59 3.54 -2.68
C LEU A 334 17.76 3.61 -1.68
N ASN A 335 18.20 4.83 -1.40
CA ASN A 335 19.20 5.05 -0.35
C ASN A 335 18.60 4.63 1.01
N PRO A 336 19.17 3.60 1.68
CA PRO A 336 18.63 3.09 2.94
C PRO A 336 18.50 4.14 4.04
N ASP A 337 19.35 5.17 4.03
CA ASP A 337 19.31 6.26 5.02
C ASP A 337 18.00 7.05 5.02
N TYR A 338 17.22 6.95 3.96
CA TYR A 338 15.95 7.65 3.80
C TYR A 338 14.72 6.75 3.96
N VAL A 339 14.92 5.45 4.19
CA VAL A 339 13.80 4.48 4.30
C VAL A 339 13.73 3.94 5.71
N ARG A 340 12.62 4.21 6.37
CA ARG A 340 12.31 3.69 7.70
C ARG A 340 11.57 2.36 7.57
N TRP A 341 12.03 1.32 8.27
CA TRP A 341 11.39 0.01 8.36
C TRP A 341 10.97 -0.27 9.79
N GLU A 342 9.78 -0.85 9.96
CA GLU A 342 9.22 -1.19 11.25
C GLU A 342 8.62 -2.60 11.22
N LEU A 343 8.50 -3.24 12.38
CA LEU A 343 7.80 -4.51 12.51
C LEU A 343 6.30 -4.25 12.63
N HIS A 344 5.51 -4.77 11.70
CA HIS A 344 4.05 -4.68 11.71
C HIS A 344 3.40 -6.03 11.42
N ARG A 345 2.12 -6.18 11.76
CA ARG A 345 1.31 -7.29 11.26
C ARG A 345 0.80 -6.95 9.87
N VAL A 346 0.92 -7.89 8.96
CA VAL A 346 0.43 -7.74 7.58
C VAL A 346 -0.52 -8.88 7.22
N TRP A 347 -1.52 -8.55 6.43
CA TRP A 347 -2.29 -9.54 5.70
C TRP A 347 -1.49 -9.98 4.47
N VAL A 348 -1.48 -11.29 4.22
CA VAL A 348 -0.82 -11.87 3.05
C VAL A 348 -1.87 -12.41 2.09
N VAL A 349 -1.84 -11.91 0.86
CA VAL A 349 -2.73 -12.35 -0.23
C VAL A 349 -1.90 -12.85 -1.40
N GLU A 350 -2.22 -14.05 -1.87
CA GLU A 350 -1.69 -14.59 -3.13
C GLU A 350 -2.71 -14.38 -4.25
N ALA A 351 -2.21 -14.02 -5.43
CA ALA A 351 -2.99 -13.87 -6.64
C ALA A 351 -2.39 -14.76 -7.73
N GLU A 352 -3.20 -15.66 -8.27
CA GLU A 352 -2.86 -16.51 -9.40
C GLU A 352 -3.81 -16.23 -10.54
N LEU A 353 -3.27 -16.18 -11.77
CA LEU A 353 -4.04 -15.84 -12.95
C LEU A 353 -5.27 -16.75 -13.08
N ALA A 354 -6.43 -16.15 -13.23
CA ALA A 354 -7.69 -16.88 -13.38
C ALA A 354 -7.76 -17.60 -14.74
N PRO A 355 -8.45 -18.74 -14.83
CA PRO A 355 -8.61 -19.50 -16.07
C PRO A 355 -9.14 -18.62 -17.21
N GLY A 356 -8.52 -18.72 -18.39
CA GLY A 356 -8.90 -17.96 -19.58
C GLY A 356 -8.48 -16.49 -19.59
N LYS A 357 -7.85 -16.00 -18.54
CA LYS A 357 -7.29 -14.64 -18.48
C LYS A 357 -5.84 -14.63 -18.95
N ARG A 358 -5.32 -13.42 -19.25
CA ARG A 358 -3.93 -13.20 -19.68
C ARG A 358 -3.30 -12.10 -18.83
N HIS A 359 -2.06 -12.30 -18.45
CA HIS A 359 -1.21 -11.33 -17.79
C HIS A 359 0.27 -11.73 -17.97
N GLN A 360 1.16 -10.76 -18.14
CA GLN A 360 2.61 -11.01 -18.28
C GLN A 360 3.19 -11.67 -17.03
N LEU A 361 2.70 -11.28 -15.85
CA LEU A 361 3.12 -11.79 -14.55
C LEU A 361 1.93 -12.50 -13.89
N PRO A 362 1.77 -13.83 -14.13
CA PRO A 362 0.56 -14.57 -13.75
C PRO A 362 0.44 -14.87 -12.27
N LYS A 363 1.50 -14.65 -11.49
CA LYS A 363 1.50 -14.86 -10.04
C LYS A 363 2.00 -13.63 -9.31
N SER A 364 1.31 -13.28 -8.22
CA SER A 364 1.72 -12.20 -7.33
C SER A 364 1.45 -12.56 -5.88
N ARG A 365 2.19 -11.93 -4.96
CA ARG A 365 1.92 -11.97 -3.52
C ARG A 365 1.97 -10.55 -3.00
N TYR A 366 0.98 -10.19 -2.19
CA TYR A 366 0.79 -8.86 -1.62
C TYR A 366 0.84 -8.94 -0.11
N TYR A 367 1.50 -7.95 0.49
CA TYR A 367 1.62 -7.79 1.94
C TYR A 367 0.98 -6.45 2.30
N LEU A 368 -0.14 -6.51 3.01
CA LEU A 368 -0.94 -5.34 3.36
C LEU A 368 -0.81 -5.07 4.86
N ASP A 369 -0.42 -3.86 5.22
CA ASP A 369 -0.41 -3.43 6.62
C ASP A 369 -1.81 -3.53 7.23
N GLU A 370 -1.94 -4.15 8.41
CA GLU A 370 -3.24 -4.37 9.02
C GLU A 370 -3.90 -3.08 9.52
N ASP A 371 -3.09 -2.05 9.88
CA ASP A 371 -3.60 -0.79 10.42
C ASP A 371 -4.19 0.12 9.34
N THR A 372 -3.61 0.13 8.14
CA THR A 372 -3.96 1.06 7.05
C THR A 372 -4.62 0.40 5.86
N TRP A 373 -4.57 -0.93 5.74
CA TRP A 373 -4.96 -1.72 4.58
C TRP A 373 -4.15 -1.43 3.31
N GLN A 374 -3.07 -0.66 3.41
CA GLN A 374 -2.21 -0.39 2.26
C GLN A 374 -1.32 -1.58 1.95
N THR A 375 -1.23 -1.93 0.67
CA THR A 375 -0.18 -2.84 0.21
C THR A 375 1.17 -2.13 0.34
N VAL A 376 2.05 -2.66 1.15
CA VAL A 376 3.36 -2.07 1.44
C VAL A 376 4.50 -2.75 0.70
N LEU A 377 4.36 -4.06 0.48
CA LEU A 377 5.27 -4.88 -0.33
C LEU A 377 4.45 -5.75 -1.27
N ALA A 378 4.99 -6.03 -2.45
CA ALA A 378 4.43 -7.03 -3.34
C ALA A 378 5.54 -7.68 -4.19
N GLU A 379 5.25 -8.85 -4.67
CA GLU A 379 6.16 -9.66 -5.47
C GLU A 379 5.41 -10.20 -6.69
N ARG A 380 6.09 -10.21 -7.84
CA ARG A 380 5.50 -10.72 -9.08
C ARG A 380 6.44 -11.68 -9.78
N TRP A 381 5.89 -12.81 -10.17
CA TRP A 381 6.59 -13.88 -10.88
C TRP A 381 6.05 -14.05 -12.29
N ASP A 382 6.95 -14.45 -13.21
CA ASP A 382 6.60 -14.86 -14.55
C ASP A 382 5.99 -16.28 -14.58
N ALA A 383 5.66 -16.76 -15.79
CA ALA A 383 5.11 -18.11 -16.02
C ALA A 383 6.09 -19.24 -15.65
N ASN A 384 7.38 -18.96 -15.57
CA ASN A 384 8.43 -19.90 -15.18
C ASN A 384 8.71 -19.86 -13.67
N SER A 385 7.89 -19.15 -12.90
CA SER A 385 8.07 -18.90 -11.46
C SER A 385 9.37 -18.14 -11.14
N GLN A 386 9.93 -17.39 -12.09
CA GLN A 386 11.03 -16.48 -11.83
C GLN A 386 10.49 -15.19 -11.21
N LEU A 387 11.08 -14.74 -10.11
CA LEU A 387 10.78 -13.45 -9.51
C LEU A 387 11.25 -12.33 -10.43
N VAL A 388 10.30 -11.56 -10.96
CA VAL A 388 10.55 -10.49 -11.92
C VAL A 388 10.59 -9.13 -11.26
N LYS A 389 9.60 -8.83 -10.40
CA LYS A 389 9.50 -7.53 -9.74
C LYS A 389 9.31 -7.66 -8.24
N VAL A 390 10.01 -6.82 -7.50
CA VAL A 390 9.80 -6.57 -6.08
C VAL A 390 9.26 -5.16 -5.94
N LEU A 391 7.97 -5.05 -5.66
CA LEU A 391 7.28 -3.77 -5.51
C LEU A 391 7.27 -3.34 -4.04
N TRP A 392 7.32 -2.05 -3.82
CA TRP A 392 7.28 -1.43 -2.49
C TRP A 392 6.54 -0.11 -2.52
N SER A 393 5.93 0.25 -1.38
CA SER A 393 5.39 1.57 -1.15
C SER A 393 6.01 2.21 0.08
N MET A 394 5.94 3.53 0.12
CA MET A 394 6.50 4.37 1.18
C MET A 394 5.36 5.14 1.85
N PRO A 395 4.69 4.52 2.87
CA PRO A 395 3.63 5.17 3.60
C PRO A 395 4.16 6.33 4.45
N SER A 396 3.49 7.47 4.40
CA SER A 396 3.82 8.64 5.20
C SER A 396 2.62 9.06 6.04
N VAL A 397 2.87 9.38 7.31
CA VAL A 397 1.83 9.87 8.20
C VAL A 397 1.47 11.32 7.88
N MET A 398 0.17 11.61 7.88
CA MET A 398 -0.42 12.92 7.62
C MET A 398 -1.35 13.29 8.76
N PRO A 399 -0.84 13.86 9.86
CA PRO A 399 -1.63 14.12 11.06
C PRO A 399 -2.70 15.20 10.86
N ASP A 400 -2.52 16.10 9.90
CA ASP A 400 -3.47 17.15 9.52
C ASP A 400 -4.76 16.63 8.88
N VAL A 401 -4.74 15.36 8.43
CA VAL A 401 -5.88 14.69 7.75
C VAL A 401 -6.38 13.49 8.52
N PRO A 402 -5.88 13.21 9.71
CA PRO A 402 -5.67 11.89 10.32
C PRO A 402 -5.65 10.75 9.32
N ALA A 403 -4.48 10.57 8.67
CA ALA A 403 -4.29 9.49 7.68
C ALA A 403 -2.84 9.03 7.63
N VAL A 404 -2.63 7.84 7.11
CA VAL A 404 -1.36 7.39 6.55
C VAL A 404 -1.59 7.15 5.07
N ALA A 405 -0.84 7.82 4.21
CA ALA A 405 -1.01 7.69 2.77
C ALA A 405 0.20 7.04 2.12
N GLN A 406 -0.07 6.22 1.11
CA GLN A 406 0.95 5.69 0.21
C GLN A 406 1.40 6.83 -0.72
N VAL A 407 2.45 7.55 -0.30
CA VAL A 407 2.88 8.78 -0.97
C VAL A 407 3.79 8.49 -2.15
N SER A 408 4.72 7.54 -1.99
CA SER A 408 5.61 7.07 -3.06
C SER A 408 5.52 5.56 -3.19
N SER A 409 5.73 5.05 -4.40
CA SER A 409 5.83 3.62 -4.66
C SER A 409 6.76 3.34 -5.83
N GLY A 410 7.20 2.09 -5.96
CA GLY A 410 8.08 1.70 -7.03
C GLY A 410 8.35 0.20 -7.03
N PHE A 411 9.34 -0.19 -7.82
CA PHE A 411 9.75 -1.59 -7.89
C PHE A 411 11.24 -1.72 -8.23
N TYR A 412 11.82 -2.83 -7.83
CA TYR A 412 13.10 -3.33 -8.32
C TYR A 412 12.81 -4.40 -9.37
N ASP A 413 13.36 -4.23 -10.58
CA ASP A 413 13.32 -5.25 -11.63
C ASP A 413 14.45 -6.25 -11.40
N MET A 414 14.08 -7.46 -11.02
CA MET A 414 15.04 -8.51 -10.67
C MET A 414 15.65 -9.19 -11.89
N ILE A 415 15.20 -8.86 -13.10
CA ILE A 415 15.79 -9.36 -14.35
C ILE A 415 16.83 -8.36 -14.87
N SER A 416 16.40 -7.15 -15.18
CA SER A 416 17.25 -6.11 -15.77
C SER A 416 18.21 -5.46 -14.76
N GLY A 417 17.83 -5.39 -13.47
CA GLY A 417 18.54 -4.62 -12.45
C GLY A 417 18.23 -3.14 -12.45
N ALA A 418 17.35 -2.68 -13.33
CA ALA A 418 16.80 -1.34 -13.25
C ALA A 418 15.75 -1.24 -12.13
N TRP A 419 15.45 -0.03 -11.70
CA TRP A 419 14.38 0.19 -10.73
C TRP A 419 13.67 1.51 -10.99
N PHE A 420 12.46 1.61 -10.48
CA PHE A 420 11.58 2.75 -10.74
C PHE A 420 10.94 3.25 -9.45
N ILE A 421 10.79 4.57 -9.34
CA ILE A 421 10.00 5.24 -8.31
C ILE A 421 9.02 6.21 -8.95
N GLN A 422 7.77 6.11 -8.56
CA GLN A 422 6.78 7.15 -8.82
C GLN A 422 6.54 7.99 -7.57
N SER A 423 6.14 9.24 -7.78
CA SER A 423 5.74 10.19 -6.73
C SER A 423 6.85 10.50 -5.73
N LEU A 424 8.06 10.81 -6.23
CA LEU A 424 9.14 11.36 -5.42
C LEU A 424 8.97 12.88 -5.27
N TYR A 425 8.94 13.36 -4.02
CA TYR A 425 8.76 14.77 -3.66
C TYR A 425 10.05 15.47 -3.24
N ALA A 426 11.18 14.76 -3.19
CA ALA A 426 12.48 15.34 -2.89
C ALA A 426 12.77 16.56 -3.76
N GLY A 427 13.13 17.69 -3.14
CA GLY A 427 13.39 18.96 -3.83
C GLY A 427 12.15 19.67 -4.40
N LYS A 428 10.92 19.22 -4.09
CA LYS A 428 9.70 19.95 -4.43
C LYS A 428 9.26 20.87 -3.29
N GLU A 429 8.61 21.98 -3.63
CA GLU A 429 8.02 22.93 -2.67
C GLU A 429 6.77 22.36 -2.00
N SER A 430 5.92 21.68 -2.78
CA SER A 430 4.71 21.00 -2.33
C SER A 430 4.90 19.48 -2.28
N GLN A 431 4.01 18.83 -1.56
CA GLN A 431 3.95 17.38 -1.42
C GLN A 431 2.54 16.87 -1.78
N TYR A 432 2.25 15.64 -1.39
CA TYR A 432 0.90 15.10 -1.36
C TYR A 432 0.03 15.96 -0.43
N GLY A 433 -0.79 16.82 -1.00
CA GLY A 433 -1.59 17.81 -0.28
C GLY A 433 -3.07 17.44 -0.28
N ILE A 434 -3.75 17.68 0.85
CA ILE A 434 -5.21 17.66 0.91
C ILE A 434 -5.71 19.07 0.63
N VAL A 435 -6.69 19.15 -0.25
CA VAL A 435 -7.24 20.40 -0.76
C VAL A 435 -8.76 20.40 -0.72
N ASP A 436 -9.37 21.55 -0.99
CA ASP A 436 -10.81 21.63 -1.22
C ASP A 436 -11.22 20.82 -2.45
N ARG A 437 -12.46 20.36 -2.46
CA ARG A 437 -13.02 19.55 -3.53
C ARG A 437 -12.91 20.26 -4.87
N TYR A 438 -12.37 19.54 -5.85
CA TYR A 438 -12.27 20.06 -7.21
C TYR A 438 -13.63 20.12 -7.90
N ASN A 439 -13.74 21.03 -8.89
CA ASN A 439 -14.89 21.03 -9.76
C ASN A 439 -14.91 19.74 -10.59
N ALA A 440 -16.07 19.10 -10.72
CA ALA A 440 -16.24 17.86 -11.49
C ALA A 440 -15.80 17.99 -12.96
N SER A 441 -15.86 19.22 -13.52
CA SER A 441 -15.39 19.51 -14.89
C SER A 441 -13.89 19.26 -15.09
N GLU A 442 -13.06 19.33 -14.03
CA GLU A 442 -11.62 19.02 -14.10
C GLU A 442 -11.33 17.57 -14.51
N PHE A 443 -12.28 16.67 -14.26
CA PHE A 443 -12.19 15.25 -14.58
C PHE A 443 -12.99 14.86 -15.84
N LEU A 444 -13.23 15.83 -16.74
CA LEU A 444 -13.83 15.61 -18.06
C LEU A 444 -12.78 15.74 -19.18
N PRO A 445 -12.93 15.01 -20.30
CA PRO A 445 -12.02 15.10 -21.43
C PRO A 445 -11.82 16.54 -21.97
N ALA A 446 -12.85 17.39 -21.85
CA ALA A 446 -12.79 18.79 -22.26
C ALA A 446 -11.72 19.59 -21.49
N ALA A 447 -11.50 19.30 -20.21
CA ALA A 447 -10.48 19.96 -19.40
C ALA A 447 -9.05 19.67 -19.90
N MET A 448 -8.82 18.47 -20.46
CA MET A 448 -7.53 18.12 -21.05
C MET A 448 -7.23 18.95 -22.30
N ALA A 449 -8.23 19.16 -23.17
CA ALA A 449 -8.08 19.95 -24.40
C ALA A 449 -7.82 21.44 -24.09
N GLY A 450 -8.54 22.02 -23.12
CA GLY A 450 -8.40 23.45 -22.75
C GLY A 450 -7.05 23.82 -22.16
N SER A 451 -6.39 22.92 -21.45
CA SER A 451 -5.06 23.14 -20.86
C SER A 451 -3.88 22.77 -21.77
N GLY A 452 -4.14 22.03 -22.85
CA GLY A 452 -3.11 21.62 -23.82
C GLY A 452 -2.79 22.64 -24.93
N VAL A 453 -3.40 23.80 -24.91
CA VAL A 453 -3.30 24.84 -25.98
C VAL A 453 -2.36 25.99 -25.58
N ARG A 454 -1.48 25.81 -24.61
CA ARG A 454 -0.49 26.88 -24.24
C ARG A 454 0.90 26.54 -24.70
#